data_3a6c83b2c54ae1d3efde7f8e8f99dcf9
#
_entry.id   3a6c83b2c54ae1d3efde7f8e8f99dcf9
#
_cell.length_a   1.000
_cell.length_b   1.000
_cell.length_c   1.000
_cell.angle_alpha   90.00
_cell.angle_beta   90.00
_cell.angle_gamma   90.00
#
_symmetry.space_group_name_H-M   'P 1'
#
loop_
_entity.id
_entity.type
_entity.pdbx_description
1 polymer ?
#
loop_
_entity_poly.entity_id
_entity_poly.type
_entity_poly.pdbx_seq_one_letter_code
_entity_poly.pdbx_strand_id
1 'polypeptide(L)'
;MTPNPNLQSLHEAGVSIWLDTLSRELLRSGEFAELIRDSSVTGATSNPTIFAQAITGSDLYDDQLRELSDSGERDAQQLFFSLALDDVREAARLLRPAYDRSRGRDGFISLECTPDLADDTEATIAQACDLWQRLDQPNVMIKVPGTPAGLPAIEELTRRGVNVNITLLFSIERYEQVIEAYLRGLGARVQAGEPLEQISSVASFFLSRIDTKVDPQLPEGSPLRGQVALASARVAYQRYRASFTGSEWEQLERRGAKPQPPLWASTGTKNNEYSDVMYVSELIGPDVVNTMPEKTLRAFADHGKVARTLDAEPQAAERTLAEAGAAGIDLAGVTAELEREGVQSFCDSYNQLLECIESKLGAVTASGGG
;
A
#
# COMPACT_ATOMS: atom_id res chain seq x y z
N MET A 1 -8.39 -11.39 -25.17
CA MET A 1 -9.65 -10.73 -24.75
C MET A 1 -9.44 -9.22 -24.84
N THR A 2 -10.50 -8.45 -25.00
CA THR A 2 -10.40 -6.98 -25.02
C THR A 2 -10.31 -6.49 -23.57
N PRO A 3 -9.39 -5.54 -23.24
CA PRO A 3 -9.32 -4.99 -21.91
C PRO A 3 -10.66 -4.44 -21.40
N ASN A 4 -10.90 -4.53 -20.10
CA ASN A 4 -12.14 -4.01 -19.51
C ASN A 4 -12.22 -2.48 -19.71
N PRO A 5 -13.28 -1.94 -20.34
CA PRO A 5 -13.33 -0.53 -20.72
C PRO A 5 -13.39 0.43 -19.53
N ASN A 6 -14.04 0.05 -18.40
CA ASN A 6 -14.13 0.89 -17.21
C ASN A 6 -12.76 1.01 -16.51
N LEU A 7 -12.05 -0.11 -16.36
CA LEU A 7 -10.71 -0.14 -15.77
C LEU A 7 -9.67 0.53 -16.68
N GLN A 8 -9.77 0.34 -17.99
CA GLN A 8 -8.92 1.04 -18.94
C GLN A 8 -9.14 2.56 -18.84
N SER A 9 -10.38 3.01 -18.83
CA SER A 9 -10.71 4.45 -18.69
C SER A 9 -10.23 5.01 -17.37
N LEU A 10 -10.30 4.23 -16.27
CA LEU A 10 -9.76 4.63 -14.96
C LEU A 10 -8.24 4.82 -15.02
N HIS A 11 -7.53 3.89 -15.63
CA HIS A 11 -6.09 3.98 -15.82
C HIS A 11 -5.72 5.17 -16.71
N GLU A 12 -6.43 5.38 -17.82
CA GLU A 12 -6.23 6.54 -18.72
C GLU A 12 -6.52 7.88 -18.04
N ALA A 13 -7.38 7.91 -17.01
CA ALA A 13 -7.61 9.10 -16.19
C ALA A 13 -6.45 9.41 -15.22
N GLY A 14 -5.40 8.57 -15.18
CA GLY A 14 -4.19 8.78 -14.40
C GLY A 14 -4.15 8.04 -13.05
N VAL A 15 -5.04 7.06 -12.84
CA VAL A 15 -5.05 6.21 -11.66
C VAL A 15 -4.26 4.93 -11.94
N SER A 16 -3.19 4.68 -11.19
CA SER A 16 -2.53 3.38 -11.16
C SER A 16 -3.38 2.39 -10.38
N ILE A 17 -3.80 1.30 -11.04
CA ILE A 17 -4.68 0.31 -10.45
C ILE A 17 -3.83 -0.80 -9.84
N TRP A 18 -3.78 -0.87 -8.51
CA TRP A 18 -3.10 -1.93 -7.79
C TRP A 18 -4.10 -2.88 -7.16
N LEU A 19 -3.72 -4.16 -7.05
CA LEU A 19 -4.53 -5.19 -6.41
C LEU A 19 -4.11 -5.34 -4.95
N ASP A 20 -5.08 -5.28 -4.01
CA ASP A 20 -4.81 -5.49 -2.57
C ASP A 20 -4.95 -6.97 -2.21
N THR A 21 -4.18 -7.80 -2.90
CA THR A 21 -4.00 -9.22 -2.61
C THR A 21 -2.75 -9.78 -3.30
N LEU A 22 -2.20 -10.85 -2.72
CA LEU A 22 -1.16 -11.67 -3.31
C LEU A 22 -1.27 -13.08 -2.74
N SER A 23 -1.24 -14.10 -3.58
CA SER A 23 -1.15 -15.49 -3.16
C SER A 23 -0.45 -16.33 -4.23
N ARG A 24 0.14 -17.44 -3.82
CA ARG A 24 0.73 -18.42 -4.74
C ARG A 24 -0.29 -18.99 -5.71
N GLU A 25 -1.52 -19.16 -5.28
CA GLU A 25 -2.62 -19.60 -6.13
C GLU A 25 -2.90 -18.60 -7.25
N LEU A 26 -3.04 -17.31 -6.91
CA LEU A 26 -3.25 -16.22 -7.87
C LEU A 26 -2.12 -16.15 -8.92
N LEU A 27 -0.87 -16.39 -8.49
CA LEU A 27 0.29 -16.38 -9.37
C LEU A 27 0.34 -17.62 -10.28
N ARG A 28 0.14 -18.82 -9.72
CA ARG A 28 0.29 -20.10 -10.45
C ARG A 28 -0.89 -20.42 -11.35
N SER A 29 -2.10 -19.98 -11.01
CA SER A 29 -3.28 -20.12 -11.90
C SER A 29 -3.15 -19.29 -13.17
N GLY A 30 -2.31 -18.26 -13.17
CA GLY A 30 -2.20 -17.28 -14.25
C GLY A 30 -3.19 -16.12 -14.15
N GLU A 31 -4.08 -16.13 -13.16
CA GLU A 31 -5.09 -15.08 -12.98
C GLU A 31 -4.46 -13.70 -12.77
N PHE A 32 -3.34 -13.61 -12.03
CA PHE A 32 -2.62 -12.33 -11.86
C PHE A 32 -2.13 -11.77 -13.21
N ALA A 33 -1.60 -12.63 -14.08
CA ALA A 33 -1.18 -12.23 -15.42
C ALA A 33 -2.37 -11.80 -16.29
N GLU A 34 -3.54 -12.42 -16.10
CA GLU A 34 -4.79 -12.02 -16.76
C GLU A 34 -5.27 -10.64 -16.26
N LEU A 35 -5.25 -10.39 -14.96
CA LEU A 35 -5.59 -9.09 -14.38
C LEU A 35 -4.68 -7.97 -14.90
N ILE A 36 -3.38 -8.22 -15.03
CA ILE A 36 -2.44 -7.26 -15.63
C ILE A 36 -2.80 -6.98 -17.10
N ARG A 37 -3.13 -7.99 -17.87
CA ARG A 37 -3.40 -7.88 -19.30
C ARG A 37 -4.78 -7.30 -19.60
N ASP A 38 -5.82 -7.75 -18.89
CA ASP A 38 -7.21 -7.54 -19.23
C ASP A 38 -7.93 -6.53 -18.31
N SER A 39 -7.36 -6.25 -17.13
CA SER A 39 -7.96 -5.39 -16.10
C SER A 39 -7.13 -4.14 -15.76
N SER A 40 -6.13 -3.82 -16.59
CA SER A 40 -5.24 -2.66 -16.39
C SER A 40 -4.57 -2.61 -15.01
N VAL A 41 -4.41 -3.77 -14.35
CA VAL A 41 -3.69 -3.86 -13.07
C VAL A 41 -2.21 -3.63 -13.34
N THR A 42 -1.65 -2.66 -12.63
CA THR A 42 -0.25 -2.23 -12.79
C THR A 42 0.59 -2.44 -11.54
N GLY A 43 0.01 -2.91 -10.46
CA GLY A 43 0.75 -3.18 -9.23
C GLY A 43 -0.05 -4.04 -8.25
N ALA A 44 0.58 -4.36 -7.13
CA ALA A 44 -0.10 -5.04 -6.03
C ALA A 44 0.48 -4.67 -4.66
N THR A 45 -0.35 -4.84 -3.62
CA THR A 45 0.05 -4.73 -2.22
C THR A 45 -0.22 -6.02 -1.48
N SER A 46 0.62 -6.32 -0.51
CA SER A 46 0.41 -7.40 0.43
C SER A 46 0.45 -6.86 1.87
N ASN A 47 -0.01 -7.65 2.81
CA ASN A 47 0.07 -7.42 4.24
C ASN A 47 0.01 -8.75 5.00
N PRO A 48 0.28 -8.79 6.32
CA PRO A 48 0.28 -10.04 7.08
C PRO A 48 -1.02 -10.82 6.99
N THR A 49 -2.17 -10.14 6.99
CA THR A 49 -3.49 -10.80 6.90
C THR A 49 -3.68 -11.51 5.56
N ILE A 50 -3.24 -10.89 4.45
CA ILE A 50 -3.31 -11.48 3.11
C ILE A 50 -2.46 -12.76 3.05
N PHE A 51 -1.21 -12.72 3.55
CA PHE A 51 -0.36 -13.90 3.58
C PHE A 51 -0.87 -14.99 4.52
N ALA A 52 -1.41 -14.64 5.69
CA ALA A 52 -2.02 -15.62 6.58
C ALA A 52 -3.14 -16.40 5.88
N GLN A 53 -4.04 -15.70 5.20
CA GLN A 53 -5.13 -16.31 4.44
C GLN A 53 -4.63 -17.18 3.29
N ALA A 54 -3.64 -16.69 2.53
CA ALA A 54 -3.07 -17.40 1.39
C ALA A 54 -2.37 -18.71 1.80
N ILE A 55 -1.57 -18.67 2.87
CA ILE A 55 -0.79 -19.82 3.35
C ILE A 55 -1.71 -20.83 4.03
N THR A 56 -2.69 -20.37 4.84
CA THR A 56 -3.64 -21.27 5.52
C THR A 56 -4.56 -21.96 4.52
N GLY A 57 -5.02 -21.25 3.51
CA GLY A 57 -6.05 -21.70 2.57
C GLY A 57 -5.54 -22.60 1.44
N SER A 58 -4.23 -22.91 1.36
CA SER A 58 -3.66 -23.60 0.21
C SER A 58 -2.50 -24.54 0.56
N ASP A 59 -2.46 -25.71 -0.07
CA ASP A 59 -1.36 -26.67 0.05
C ASP A 59 -0.16 -26.32 -0.87
N LEU A 60 -0.26 -25.25 -1.66
CA LEU A 60 0.79 -24.84 -2.59
C LEU A 60 2.10 -24.38 -1.92
N TYR A 61 2.08 -24.17 -0.62
CA TYR A 61 3.25 -23.80 0.18
C TYR A 61 3.92 -24.98 0.87
N ASP A 62 3.26 -26.16 0.90
CA ASP A 62 3.68 -27.32 1.72
C ASP A 62 5.02 -27.91 1.27
N ASP A 63 5.23 -28.03 -0.02
CA ASP A 63 6.50 -28.58 -0.55
C ASP A 63 7.69 -27.70 -0.18
N GLN A 64 7.58 -26.38 -0.34
CA GLN A 64 8.62 -25.46 0.06
C GLN A 64 8.84 -25.44 1.58
N LEU A 65 7.79 -25.57 2.39
CA LEU A 65 7.93 -25.73 3.83
C LEU A 65 8.68 -27.00 4.20
N ARG A 66 8.45 -28.12 3.50
CA ARG A 66 9.22 -29.36 3.70
C ARG A 66 10.69 -29.16 3.37
N GLU A 67 11.00 -28.60 2.19
CA GLU A 67 12.36 -28.36 1.74
C GLU A 67 13.14 -27.46 2.72
N LEU A 68 12.53 -26.38 3.18
CA LEU A 68 13.13 -25.49 4.18
C LEU A 68 13.34 -26.20 5.51
N SER A 69 12.35 -26.98 5.94
CA SER A 69 12.43 -27.80 7.15
C SER A 69 13.55 -28.86 7.06
N ASP A 70 13.70 -29.54 5.93
CA ASP A 70 14.74 -30.57 5.72
C ASP A 70 16.13 -29.92 5.69
N SER A 71 16.24 -28.66 5.28
CA SER A 71 17.49 -27.87 5.36
C SER A 71 17.83 -27.39 6.78
N GLY A 72 16.94 -27.61 7.74
CA GLY A 72 17.14 -27.28 9.16
C GLY A 72 16.49 -25.98 9.62
N GLU A 73 15.78 -25.25 8.75
CA GLU A 73 15.06 -24.04 9.16
C GLU A 73 13.81 -24.40 9.99
N ARG A 74 13.62 -23.71 11.10
CA ARG A 74 12.48 -23.91 12.04
C ARG A 74 11.88 -22.60 12.52
N ASP A 75 12.54 -21.49 12.28
CA ASP A 75 12.04 -20.17 12.67
C ASP A 75 10.88 -19.77 11.78
N ALA A 76 9.70 -19.57 12.37
CA ALA A 76 8.46 -19.28 11.64
C ALA A 76 8.57 -17.98 10.82
N GLN A 77 9.29 -16.96 11.31
CA GLN A 77 9.52 -15.71 10.61
C GLN A 77 10.42 -15.91 9.38
N GLN A 78 11.50 -16.69 9.49
CA GLN A 78 12.38 -16.99 8.36
C GLN A 78 11.66 -17.85 7.32
N LEU A 79 10.86 -18.81 7.76
CA LEU A 79 9.99 -19.60 6.89
C LEU A 79 9.02 -18.69 6.14
N PHE A 80 8.31 -17.79 6.86
CA PHE A 80 7.41 -16.81 6.25
C PHE A 80 8.11 -15.98 5.18
N PHE A 81 9.24 -15.35 5.52
CA PHE A 81 9.95 -14.54 4.54
C PHE A 81 10.42 -15.35 3.33
N SER A 82 10.86 -16.60 3.52
CA SER A 82 11.25 -17.45 2.40
C SER A 82 10.08 -17.72 1.44
N LEU A 83 8.88 -17.99 1.97
CA LEU A 83 7.68 -18.17 1.16
C LEU A 83 7.24 -16.86 0.47
N ALA A 84 7.20 -15.76 1.22
CA ALA A 84 6.75 -14.46 0.73
C ALA A 84 7.68 -13.87 -0.32
N LEU A 85 9.00 -14.01 -0.14
CA LEU A 85 9.99 -13.50 -1.09
C LEU A 85 9.85 -14.15 -2.47
N ASP A 86 9.56 -15.45 -2.54
CA ASP A 86 9.36 -16.12 -3.82
C ASP A 86 8.10 -15.64 -4.53
N ASP A 87 7.00 -15.48 -3.80
CA ASP A 87 5.75 -14.97 -4.36
C ASP A 87 5.90 -13.51 -4.82
N VAL A 88 6.59 -12.67 -4.03
CA VAL A 88 6.87 -11.26 -4.39
C VAL A 88 7.79 -11.15 -5.60
N ARG A 89 8.83 -12.00 -5.73
CA ARG A 89 9.71 -12.03 -6.92
C ARG A 89 8.92 -12.40 -8.17
N GLU A 90 8.04 -13.41 -8.08
CA GLU A 90 7.21 -13.80 -9.23
C GLU A 90 6.23 -12.69 -9.61
N ALA A 91 5.57 -12.04 -8.64
CA ALA A 91 4.71 -10.88 -8.90
C ALA A 91 5.51 -9.73 -9.54
N ALA A 92 6.70 -9.42 -9.02
CA ALA A 92 7.59 -8.41 -9.58
C ALA A 92 7.97 -8.72 -11.05
N ARG A 93 8.27 -9.99 -11.36
CA ARG A 93 8.55 -10.44 -12.72
C ARG A 93 7.36 -10.21 -13.66
N LEU A 94 6.14 -10.54 -13.23
CA LEU A 94 4.93 -10.33 -14.00
C LEU A 94 4.61 -8.84 -14.23
N LEU A 95 4.89 -7.99 -13.24
CA LEU A 95 4.70 -6.54 -13.29
C LEU A 95 5.83 -5.81 -14.02
N ARG A 96 6.97 -6.45 -14.27
CA ARG A 96 8.15 -5.84 -14.88
C ARG A 96 7.87 -5.10 -16.20
N PRO A 97 7.04 -5.62 -17.14
CA PRO A 97 6.70 -4.87 -18.34
C PRO A 97 5.97 -3.55 -18.08
N ALA A 98 5.14 -3.47 -17.02
CA ALA A 98 4.47 -2.22 -16.63
C ALA A 98 5.50 -1.22 -16.05
N TYR A 99 6.42 -1.70 -15.21
CA TYR A 99 7.51 -0.91 -14.65
C TYR A 99 8.41 -0.31 -15.75
N ASP A 100 8.84 -1.11 -16.71
CA ASP A 100 9.71 -0.66 -17.78
C ASP A 100 9.00 0.36 -18.70
N ARG A 101 7.72 0.14 -19.05
CA ARG A 101 6.93 1.10 -19.84
C ARG A 101 6.72 2.43 -19.11
N SER A 102 6.46 2.39 -17.81
CA SER A 102 6.27 3.59 -16.99
C SER A 102 7.58 4.29 -16.61
N ARG A 103 8.73 3.73 -16.98
CA ARG A 103 10.06 4.17 -16.55
C ARG A 103 10.19 4.24 -15.02
N GLY A 104 9.68 3.21 -14.35
CA GLY A 104 9.70 3.10 -12.90
C GLY A 104 8.78 4.09 -12.16
N ARG A 105 7.70 4.53 -12.80
CA ARG A 105 6.63 5.30 -12.12
C ARG A 105 5.51 4.41 -11.62
N ASP A 106 5.38 3.21 -12.17
CA ASP A 106 4.37 2.19 -11.84
C ASP A 106 4.96 0.79 -12.05
N GLY A 107 4.18 -0.27 -11.83
CA GLY A 107 4.64 -1.64 -12.03
C GLY A 107 5.25 -2.26 -10.77
N PHE A 108 4.78 -1.89 -9.59
CA PHE A 108 5.36 -2.31 -8.31
C PHE A 108 4.54 -3.38 -7.58
N ILE A 109 5.25 -4.17 -6.79
CA ILE A 109 4.73 -5.01 -5.72
C ILE A 109 5.33 -4.58 -4.38
N SER A 110 4.54 -4.54 -3.30
CA SER A 110 5.02 -4.19 -1.97
C SER A 110 5.07 -5.40 -1.03
N LEU A 111 6.17 -5.53 -0.28
CA LEU A 111 6.32 -6.44 0.86
C LEU A 111 6.52 -5.65 2.14
N GLU A 112 5.79 -5.99 3.19
CA GLU A 112 5.79 -5.27 4.47
C GLU A 112 6.86 -5.79 5.43
N CYS A 113 7.54 -4.87 6.14
CA CYS A 113 8.32 -5.20 7.33
C CYS A 113 7.40 -5.77 8.41
N THR A 114 7.98 -6.49 9.36
CA THR A 114 7.21 -7.03 10.48
C THR A 114 6.64 -5.88 11.34
N PRO A 115 5.36 -5.94 11.70
CA PRO A 115 4.67 -4.79 12.32
C PRO A 115 5.10 -4.50 13.76
N ASP A 116 5.75 -5.44 14.43
CA ASP A 116 6.36 -5.27 15.75
C ASP A 116 7.51 -4.26 15.76
N LEU A 117 8.06 -3.92 14.58
CA LEU A 117 9.12 -2.92 14.41
C LEU A 117 8.57 -1.50 14.23
N ALA A 118 7.26 -1.29 14.25
CA ALA A 118 6.64 -0.01 13.94
C ALA A 118 7.12 1.17 14.80
N ASP A 119 7.60 0.91 16.01
CA ASP A 119 8.14 1.90 16.96
C ASP A 119 9.67 1.82 17.11
N ASP A 120 10.37 1.04 16.27
CA ASP A 120 11.81 0.89 16.28
C ASP A 120 12.42 1.27 14.92
N THR A 121 12.99 2.47 14.86
CA THR A 121 13.61 3.03 13.66
C THR A 121 14.75 2.16 13.12
N GLU A 122 15.67 1.76 13.99
CA GLU A 122 16.90 1.05 13.58
C GLU A 122 16.58 -0.38 13.13
N ALA A 123 15.69 -1.07 13.83
CA ALA A 123 15.25 -2.40 13.46
C ALA A 123 14.46 -2.38 12.13
N THR A 124 13.60 -1.38 11.92
CA THR A 124 12.89 -1.16 10.65
C THR A 124 13.87 -0.96 9.50
N ILE A 125 14.89 -0.09 9.67
CA ILE A 125 15.91 0.14 8.64
C ILE A 125 16.68 -1.17 8.33
N ALA A 126 17.09 -1.89 9.36
CA ALA A 126 17.86 -3.12 9.20
C ALA A 126 17.07 -4.17 8.42
N GLN A 127 15.82 -4.43 8.82
CA GLN A 127 14.97 -5.42 8.16
C GLN A 127 14.60 -5.00 6.74
N ALA A 128 14.25 -3.73 6.52
CA ALA A 128 13.91 -3.22 5.19
C ALA A 128 15.09 -3.35 4.23
N CYS A 129 16.32 -3.08 4.66
CA CYS A 129 17.52 -3.27 3.86
C CYS A 129 17.79 -4.75 3.55
N ASP A 130 17.60 -5.66 4.52
CA ASP A 130 17.73 -7.10 4.29
C ASP A 130 16.73 -7.60 3.26
N LEU A 131 15.45 -7.27 3.43
CA LEU A 131 14.39 -7.66 2.50
C LEU A 131 14.65 -7.10 1.09
N TRP A 132 15.08 -5.84 0.98
CA TRP A 132 15.43 -5.20 -0.28
C TRP A 132 16.57 -5.95 -1.00
N GLN A 133 17.65 -6.27 -0.30
CA GLN A 133 18.77 -7.02 -0.85
C GLN A 133 18.37 -8.44 -1.26
N ARG A 134 17.59 -9.13 -0.43
CA ARG A 134 17.12 -10.49 -0.72
C ARG A 134 16.17 -10.53 -1.91
N LEU A 135 15.33 -9.54 -2.11
CA LEU A 135 14.39 -9.47 -3.25
C LEU A 135 15.12 -9.20 -4.56
N ASP A 136 16.10 -8.31 -4.56
CA ASP A 136 16.95 -7.95 -5.72
C ASP A 136 16.13 -7.67 -7.00
N GLN A 137 15.06 -6.89 -6.87
CA GLN A 137 14.18 -6.50 -7.96
C GLN A 137 13.93 -4.98 -7.92
N PRO A 138 14.08 -4.25 -9.05
CA PRO A 138 13.93 -2.79 -9.05
C PRO A 138 12.49 -2.32 -8.86
N ASN A 139 11.52 -3.18 -9.08
CA ASN A 139 10.09 -2.89 -8.99
C ASN A 139 9.42 -3.51 -7.77
N VAL A 140 10.17 -3.64 -6.70
CA VAL A 140 9.64 -3.94 -5.37
C VAL A 140 9.67 -2.67 -4.52
N MET A 141 8.75 -2.53 -3.60
CA MET A 141 8.77 -1.53 -2.53
C MET A 141 8.72 -2.24 -1.18
N ILE A 142 9.57 -1.83 -0.25
CA ILE A 142 9.46 -2.29 1.13
C ILE A 142 8.44 -1.41 1.84
N LYS A 143 7.45 -2.04 2.46
CA LYS A 143 6.36 -1.34 3.12
C LYS A 143 6.70 -1.12 4.58
N VAL A 144 6.68 0.14 5.03
CA VAL A 144 7.01 0.55 6.40
C VAL A 144 5.93 1.47 6.96
N PRO A 145 5.60 1.39 8.25
CA PRO A 145 4.56 2.24 8.84
C PRO A 145 5.03 3.70 8.96
N GLY A 146 4.11 4.63 8.72
CA GLY A 146 4.33 6.07 8.87
C GLY A 146 4.20 6.56 10.30
N THR A 147 4.66 5.80 11.29
CA THR A 147 4.69 6.19 12.70
C THR A 147 5.74 7.27 12.98
N PRO A 148 5.75 7.92 14.16
CA PRO A 148 6.83 8.84 14.54
C PRO A 148 8.21 8.22 14.41
N ALA A 149 8.39 6.94 14.79
CA ALA A 149 9.65 6.20 14.63
C ALA A 149 9.91 5.79 13.16
N GLY A 150 8.86 5.66 12.35
CA GLY A 150 8.97 5.36 10.93
C GLY A 150 9.51 6.52 10.10
N LEU A 151 9.28 7.79 10.51
CA LEU A 151 9.73 8.95 9.75
C LEU A 151 11.24 8.99 9.49
N PRO A 152 12.12 8.85 10.51
CA PRO A 152 13.56 8.77 10.25
C PRO A 152 13.97 7.50 9.49
N ALA A 153 13.22 6.39 9.61
CA ALA A 153 13.47 5.21 8.80
C ALA A 153 13.18 5.46 7.30
N ILE A 154 12.07 6.15 6.97
CA ILE A 154 11.73 6.53 5.60
C ILE A 154 12.83 7.39 4.97
N GLU A 155 13.32 8.40 5.69
CA GLU A 155 14.41 9.27 5.24
C GLU A 155 15.69 8.46 4.94
N GLU A 156 16.11 7.61 5.88
CA GLU A 156 17.33 6.82 5.77
C GLU A 156 17.21 5.74 4.67
N LEU A 157 16.08 5.04 4.56
CA LEU A 157 15.84 4.05 3.51
C LEU A 157 15.87 4.70 2.12
N THR A 158 15.22 5.87 1.96
CA THR A 158 15.30 6.66 0.73
C THR A 158 16.75 7.04 0.42
N ARG A 159 17.50 7.50 1.42
CA ARG A 159 18.93 7.81 1.28
C ARG A 159 19.75 6.59 0.83
N ARG A 160 19.44 5.40 1.32
CA ARG A 160 20.12 4.14 0.94
C ARG A 160 19.69 3.60 -0.42
N GLY A 161 18.67 4.17 -1.04
CA GLY A 161 18.22 3.73 -2.36
C GLY A 161 17.18 2.62 -2.33
N VAL A 162 16.51 2.43 -1.22
CA VAL A 162 15.38 1.49 -1.06
C VAL A 162 14.10 2.16 -1.52
N ASN A 163 13.31 1.50 -2.37
CA ASN A 163 11.96 1.96 -2.68
C ASN A 163 11.03 1.68 -1.49
N VAL A 164 10.25 2.67 -1.08
CA VAL A 164 9.44 2.57 0.14
C VAL A 164 7.97 2.83 -0.16
N ASN A 165 7.09 1.95 0.31
CA ASN A 165 5.65 2.18 0.42
C ASN A 165 5.33 2.50 1.88
N ILE A 166 4.98 3.74 2.18
CA ILE A 166 4.66 4.14 3.55
C ILE A 166 3.21 3.77 3.84
N THR A 167 2.98 3.01 4.91
CA THR A 167 1.65 2.50 5.26
C THR A 167 1.10 3.10 6.56
N LEU A 168 -0.18 2.81 6.85
CA LEU A 168 -0.90 3.24 8.05
C LEU A 168 -0.99 4.77 8.20
N LEU A 169 -1.15 5.49 7.08
CA LEU A 169 -1.41 6.92 7.10
C LEU A 169 -2.92 7.18 7.18
N PHE A 170 -3.32 7.98 8.15
CA PHE A 170 -4.71 8.37 8.39
C PHE A 170 -4.89 9.88 8.48
N SER A 171 -3.84 10.64 8.83
CA SER A 171 -3.91 12.09 8.98
C SER A 171 -3.13 12.84 7.90
N ILE A 172 -3.63 14.01 7.53
CA ILE A 172 -2.99 14.93 6.59
C ILE A 172 -1.63 15.37 7.11
N GLU A 173 -1.55 15.69 8.40
CA GLU A 173 -0.30 16.11 9.05
C GLU A 173 0.78 15.01 8.95
N ARG A 174 0.42 13.75 9.24
CA ARG A 174 1.37 12.63 9.11
C ARG A 174 1.79 12.44 7.66
N TYR A 175 0.89 12.62 6.73
CA TYR A 175 1.19 12.54 5.31
C TYR A 175 2.20 13.62 4.87
N GLU A 176 2.05 14.86 5.35
CA GLU A 176 3.01 15.94 5.11
C GLU A 176 4.40 15.61 5.69
N GLN A 177 4.48 15.09 6.91
CA GLN A 177 5.73 14.66 7.54
C GLN A 177 6.42 13.53 6.74
N VAL A 178 5.64 12.62 6.17
CA VAL A 178 6.15 11.54 5.30
C VAL A 178 6.73 12.09 4.00
N ILE A 179 6.05 13.04 3.35
CA ILE A 179 6.58 13.74 2.17
C ILE A 179 7.91 14.42 2.50
N GLU A 180 7.98 15.13 3.63
CA GLU A 180 9.21 15.80 4.07
C GLU A 180 10.35 14.80 4.31
N ALA A 181 10.09 13.66 4.95
CA ALA A 181 11.08 12.62 5.16
C ALA A 181 11.62 12.06 3.83
N TYR A 182 10.73 11.82 2.86
CA TYR A 182 11.11 11.40 1.52
C TYR A 182 11.99 12.44 0.82
N LEU A 183 11.59 13.71 0.84
CA LEU A 183 12.35 14.81 0.21
C LEU A 183 13.74 14.98 0.87
N ARG A 184 13.85 14.86 2.21
CA ARG A 184 15.15 14.89 2.91
C ARG A 184 16.03 13.71 2.49
N GLY A 185 15.47 12.51 2.38
CA GLY A 185 16.20 11.33 1.89
C GLY A 185 16.73 11.51 0.46
N LEU A 186 15.93 12.08 -0.46
CA LEU A 186 16.38 12.44 -1.81
C LEU A 186 17.49 13.50 -1.78
N GLY A 187 17.35 14.54 -0.94
CA GLY A 187 18.35 15.58 -0.75
C GLY A 187 19.68 15.02 -0.25
N ALA A 188 19.64 14.08 0.70
CA ALA A 188 20.84 13.42 1.23
C ALA A 188 21.55 12.57 0.14
N ARG A 189 20.80 11.90 -0.75
CA ARG A 189 21.40 11.20 -1.91
C ARG A 189 22.11 12.16 -2.86
N VAL A 190 21.48 13.30 -3.15
CA VAL A 190 22.11 14.33 -3.99
C VAL A 190 23.43 14.81 -3.40
N GLN A 191 23.48 15.03 -2.08
CA GLN A 191 24.71 15.43 -1.39
C GLN A 191 25.80 14.35 -1.42
N ALA A 192 25.39 13.07 -1.40
CA ALA A 192 26.29 11.92 -1.53
C ALA A 192 26.71 11.63 -2.98
N GLY A 193 26.16 12.34 -3.97
CA GLY A 193 26.44 12.08 -5.40
C GLY A 193 25.76 10.84 -5.96
N GLU A 194 24.76 10.32 -5.26
CA GLU A 194 24.03 9.10 -5.63
C GLU A 194 22.88 9.39 -6.62
N PRO A 195 22.59 8.46 -7.54
CA PRO A 195 21.52 8.63 -8.53
C PRO A 195 20.13 8.62 -7.91
N LEU A 196 19.17 9.36 -8.52
CA LEU A 196 17.77 9.44 -8.06
C LEU A 196 16.80 8.66 -8.95
N GLU A 197 17.16 8.32 -10.18
CA GLU A 197 16.27 7.79 -11.21
C GLU A 197 15.64 6.44 -10.84
N GLN A 198 16.31 5.69 -9.97
CA GLN A 198 15.83 4.36 -9.55
C GLN A 198 14.95 4.42 -8.30
N ILE A 199 14.88 5.58 -7.63
CA ILE A 199 14.13 5.72 -6.40
C ILE A 199 12.66 5.98 -6.70
N SER A 200 11.81 5.20 -6.07
CA SER A 200 10.35 5.37 -6.14
C SER A 200 9.74 5.18 -4.76
N SER A 201 8.68 5.91 -4.48
CA SER A 201 7.94 5.80 -3.23
C SER A 201 6.47 6.09 -3.45
N VAL A 202 5.62 5.49 -2.62
CA VAL A 202 4.18 5.79 -2.52
C VAL A 202 3.79 5.94 -1.05
N ALA A 203 2.74 6.70 -0.78
CA ALA A 203 2.23 6.91 0.56
C ALA A 203 0.79 6.41 0.69
N SER A 204 0.61 5.30 1.40
CA SER A 204 -0.66 4.61 1.54
C SER A 204 -1.56 5.29 2.57
N PHE A 205 -2.50 6.09 2.08
CA PHE A 205 -3.50 6.80 2.87
C PHE A 205 -4.77 5.96 3.00
N PHE A 206 -5.15 5.63 4.22
CA PHE A 206 -6.24 4.69 4.53
C PHE A 206 -7.57 5.42 4.65
N LEU A 207 -8.60 4.93 3.93
CA LEU A 207 -9.85 5.65 3.76
C LEU A 207 -11.00 5.09 4.59
N SER A 208 -11.51 3.89 4.27
CA SER A 208 -12.75 3.39 4.86
C SER A 208 -12.74 3.29 6.38
N ARG A 209 -11.56 3.13 7.00
CA ARG A 209 -11.43 3.10 8.46
C ARG A 209 -11.75 4.46 9.10
N ILE A 210 -11.46 5.59 8.43
CA ILE A 210 -11.80 6.93 8.91
C ILE A 210 -13.33 7.05 9.01
N ASP A 211 -14.05 6.79 7.92
CA ASP A 211 -15.51 6.90 7.93
C ASP A 211 -16.16 5.88 8.89
N THR A 212 -15.61 4.66 8.97
CA THR A 212 -16.09 3.66 9.94
C THR A 212 -16.02 4.16 11.39
N LYS A 213 -15.04 5.01 11.72
CA LYS A 213 -14.85 5.55 13.07
C LYS A 213 -15.59 6.87 13.28
N VAL A 214 -15.74 7.69 12.24
CA VAL A 214 -16.37 9.00 12.28
C VAL A 214 -17.88 8.92 12.16
N ASP A 215 -18.41 8.12 11.23
CA ASP A 215 -19.85 8.08 10.95
C ASP A 215 -20.73 7.76 12.16
N PRO A 216 -20.34 6.84 13.08
CA PRO A 216 -21.14 6.59 14.29
C PRO A 216 -21.20 7.77 15.27
N GLN A 217 -20.29 8.74 15.16
CA GLN A 217 -20.26 9.95 16.00
C GLN A 217 -21.14 11.06 15.43
N LEU A 218 -21.57 10.94 14.17
CA LEU A 218 -22.42 11.90 13.47
C LEU A 218 -23.90 11.51 13.60
N PRO A 219 -24.83 12.50 13.68
CA PRO A 219 -26.26 12.22 13.65
C PRO A 219 -26.66 11.38 12.44
N GLU A 220 -27.72 10.58 12.62
CA GLU A 220 -28.32 9.86 11.51
C GLU A 220 -28.81 10.83 10.43
N GLY A 221 -28.50 10.54 9.16
CA GLY A 221 -28.83 11.45 8.05
C GLY A 221 -27.91 12.67 7.90
N SER A 222 -26.84 12.79 8.69
CA SER A 222 -25.85 13.85 8.50
C SER A 222 -25.22 13.80 7.11
N PRO A 223 -25.12 14.92 6.39
CA PRO A 223 -24.48 14.98 5.08
C PRO A 223 -22.95 14.73 5.14
N LEU A 224 -22.36 14.73 6.33
CA LEU A 224 -20.94 14.47 6.55
C LEU A 224 -20.59 12.98 6.58
N ARG A 225 -21.58 12.10 6.76
CA ARG A 225 -21.36 10.64 6.76
C ARG A 225 -20.84 10.17 5.41
N GLY A 226 -19.76 9.39 5.41
CA GLY A 226 -19.07 8.93 4.21
C GLY A 226 -18.31 10.01 3.45
N GLN A 227 -18.19 11.24 4.02
CA GLN A 227 -17.51 12.35 3.35
C GLN A 227 -16.18 12.73 3.98
N VAL A 228 -15.93 12.35 5.24
CA VAL A 228 -14.74 12.80 5.97
C VAL A 228 -13.47 12.13 5.42
N ALA A 229 -13.50 10.84 5.11
CA ALA A 229 -12.38 10.16 4.47
C ALA A 229 -12.09 10.70 3.07
N LEU A 230 -13.13 10.96 2.27
CA LEU A 230 -13.00 11.55 0.92
C LEU A 230 -12.41 12.97 0.99
N ALA A 231 -12.88 13.78 1.93
CA ALA A 231 -12.35 15.13 2.15
C ALA A 231 -10.89 15.08 2.59
N SER A 232 -10.53 14.17 3.50
CA SER A 232 -9.14 13.97 3.94
C SER A 232 -8.24 13.57 2.77
N ALA A 233 -8.68 12.64 1.91
CA ALA A 233 -7.94 12.23 0.71
C ALA A 233 -7.74 13.41 -0.27
N ARG A 234 -8.78 14.19 -0.52
CA ARG A 234 -8.70 15.36 -1.42
C ARG A 234 -7.74 16.43 -0.90
N VAL A 235 -7.74 16.69 0.41
CA VAL A 235 -6.76 17.61 1.03
C VAL A 235 -5.35 17.02 0.98
N ALA A 236 -5.17 15.73 1.27
CA ALA A 236 -3.88 15.05 1.14
C ALA A 236 -3.33 15.16 -0.30
N TYR A 237 -4.19 14.99 -1.31
CA TYR A 237 -3.80 15.18 -2.71
C TYR A 237 -3.38 16.63 -3.02
N GLN A 238 -4.03 17.63 -2.44
CA GLN A 238 -3.60 19.04 -2.58
C GLN A 238 -2.21 19.26 -1.97
N ARG A 239 -1.93 18.67 -0.80
CA ARG A 239 -0.60 18.72 -0.16
C ARG A 239 0.46 18.04 -1.03
N TYR A 240 0.13 16.88 -1.60
CA TYR A 240 0.98 16.21 -2.58
C TYR A 240 1.32 17.14 -3.75
N ARG A 241 0.31 17.71 -4.40
CA ARG A 241 0.51 18.61 -5.54
C ARG A 241 1.35 19.83 -5.17
N ALA A 242 1.17 20.40 -3.99
CA ALA A 242 1.94 21.54 -3.51
C ALA A 242 3.40 21.20 -3.24
N SER A 243 3.66 20.03 -2.66
CA SER A 243 5.01 19.59 -2.25
C SER A 243 5.90 19.21 -3.43
N PHE A 244 5.32 18.72 -4.53
CA PHE A 244 6.05 18.32 -5.72
C PHE A 244 5.93 19.35 -6.86
N THR A 245 6.03 20.63 -6.49
CA THR A 245 6.08 21.79 -7.40
C THR A 245 7.09 22.82 -6.91
N GLY A 246 7.45 23.78 -7.78
CA GLY A 246 8.35 24.86 -7.42
C GLY A 246 9.83 24.51 -7.60
N SER A 247 10.69 25.53 -7.38
CA SER A 247 12.10 25.48 -7.77
C SER A 247 12.95 24.42 -7.06
N GLU A 248 12.61 24.09 -5.81
CA GLU A 248 13.34 23.06 -5.05
C GLU A 248 13.04 21.67 -5.61
N TRP A 249 11.75 21.37 -5.84
CA TRP A 249 11.36 20.12 -6.46
C TRP A 249 11.93 19.99 -7.89
N GLU A 250 11.83 21.02 -8.70
CA GLU A 250 12.37 21.03 -10.08
C GLU A 250 13.87 20.72 -10.15
N GLN A 251 14.65 21.08 -9.11
CA GLN A 251 16.07 20.73 -9.04
C GLN A 251 16.27 19.23 -8.82
N LEU A 252 15.45 18.60 -7.97
CA LEU A 252 15.46 17.16 -7.74
C LEU A 252 14.97 16.40 -8.98
N GLU A 253 13.88 16.86 -9.58
CA GLU A 253 13.28 16.26 -10.78
C GLU A 253 14.25 16.26 -11.97
N ARG A 254 14.98 17.36 -12.20
CA ARG A 254 16.04 17.41 -13.22
C ARG A 254 17.17 16.42 -12.99
N ARG A 255 17.32 15.91 -11.78
CA ARG A 255 18.26 14.85 -11.40
C ARG A 255 17.62 13.46 -11.41
N GLY A 256 16.40 13.35 -11.93
CA GLY A 256 15.67 12.08 -12.07
C GLY A 256 14.80 11.68 -10.89
N ALA A 257 14.63 12.54 -9.87
CA ALA A 257 13.72 12.26 -8.78
C ALA A 257 12.28 12.09 -9.28
N LYS A 258 11.54 11.20 -8.65
CA LYS A 258 10.12 10.98 -8.90
C LYS A 258 9.32 11.48 -7.69
N PRO A 259 8.11 12.03 -7.90
CA PRO A 259 7.24 12.38 -6.80
C PRO A 259 6.79 11.12 -6.04
N GLN A 260 6.32 11.31 -4.80
CA GLN A 260 5.72 10.27 -3.97
C GLN A 260 4.20 10.37 -4.03
N PRO A 261 3.52 9.72 -4.98
CA PRO A 261 2.07 9.84 -5.11
C PRO A 261 1.35 9.23 -3.91
N PRO A 262 0.17 9.78 -3.56
CA PRO A 262 -0.71 9.13 -2.62
C PRO A 262 -1.22 7.82 -3.21
N LEU A 263 -1.26 6.80 -2.36
CA LEU A 263 -1.88 5.52 -2.64
C LEU A 263 -3.11 5.40 -1.75
N TRP A 264 -4.29 5.37 -2.38
CA TRP A 264 -5.54 5.16 -1.67
C TRP A 264 -5.63 3.70 -1.24
N ALA A 265 -5.61 3.48 0.06
CA ALA A 265 -5.66 2.16 0.69
C ALA A 265 -6.96 1.99 1.49
N SER A 266 -7.33 0.75 1.80
CA SER A 266 -8.60 0.41 2.47
C SER A 266 -9.80 0.96 1.69
N THR A 267 -9.83 0.73 0.39
CA THR A 267 -10.82 1.30 -0.54
C THR A 267 -12.08 0.46 -0.69
N GLY A 268 -12.13 -0.71 -0.07
CA GLY A 268 -13.36 -1.49 0.06
C GLY A 268 -14.33 -0.85 1.04
N THR A 269 -15.54 -0.54 0.58
CA THR A 269 -16.60 0.06 1.38
C THR A 269 -17.08 -0.90 2.47
N LYS A 270 -17.23 -0.41 3.70
CA LYS A 270 -17.65 -1.20 4.87
C LYS A 270 -19.13 -1.02 5.19
N ASN A 271 -19.70 0.14 4.89
CA ASN A 271 -21.13 0.42 5.07
C ASN A 271 -21.88 0.05 3.79
N ASN A 272 -22.87 -0.83 3.91
CA ASN A 272 -23.69 -1.29 2.77
C ASN A 272 -24.62 -0.21 2.19
N GLU A 273 -24.77 0.93 2.86
CA GLU A 273 -25.53 2.07 2.34
C GLU A 273 -24.72 2.90 1.32
N TYR A 274 -23.39 2.71 1.29
CA TYR A 274 -22.51 3.40 0.35
C TYR A 274 -22.29 2.57 -0.90
N SER A 275 -22.01 3.24 -2.01
CA SER A 275 -21.57 2.55 -3.22
C SER A 275 -20.35 1.69 -2.94
N ASP A 276 -20.33 0.46 -3.41
CA ASP A 276 -19.23 -0.49 -3.26
C ASP A 276 -17.95 -0.07 -4.01
N VAL A 277 -18.04 0.97 -4.85
CA VAL A 277 -16.91 1.61 -5.56
C VAL A 277 -16.67 3.07 -5.14
N MET A 278 -17.24 3.52 -4.02
CA MET A 278 -17.21 4.93 -3.59
C MET A 278 -15.78 5.48 -3.51
N TYR A 279 -14.87 4.79 -2.81
CA TYR A 279 -13.48 5.25 -2.63
C TYR A 279 -12.60 5.11 -3.89
N VAL A 280 -13.16 4.59 -4.98
CA VAL A 280 -12.54 4.63 -6.31
C VAL A 280 -13.13 5.78 -7.10
N SER A 281 -14.46 5.79 -7.30
CA SER A 281 -15.15 6.75 -8.17
C SER A 281 -15.03 8.21 -7.71
N GLU A 282 -14.95 8.44 -6.38
CA GLU A 282 -14.86 9.78 -5.81
C GLU A 282 -13.42 10.34 -5.71
N LEU A 283 -12.42 9.55 -6.08
CA LEU A 283 -11.00 9.91 -5.95
C LEU A 283 -10.21 9.69 -7.26
N ILE A 284 -10.86 9.90 -8.40
CA ILE A 284 -10.25 9.77 -9.73
C ILE A 284 -9.53 11.08 -10.09
N GLY A 285 -8.24 10.97 -10.33
CA GLY A 285 -7.39 12.08 -10.77
C GLY A 285 -6.00 11.59 -11.17
N PRO A 286 -5.16 12.46 -11.73
CA PRO A 286 -3.83 12.08 -12.21
C PRO A 286 -2.85 11.82 -11.05
N ASP A 287 -1.86 10.99 -11.34
CA ASP A 287 -0.72 10.74 -10.46
C ASP A 287 -1.13 10.23 -9.07
N VAL A 288 -2.07 9.29 -9.01
CA VAL A 288 -2.47 8.58 -7.80
C VAL A 288 -2.50 7.08 -8.02
N VAL A 289 -2.35 6.34 -6.95
CA VAL A 289 -2.52 4.89 -6.92
C VAL A 289 -3.79 4.56 -6.15
N ASN A 290 -4.55 3.57 -6.58
CA ASN A 290 -5.65 2.99 -5.79
C ASN A 290 -5.41 1.49 -5.67
N THR A 291 -5.18 1.01 -4.45
CA THR A 291 -5.07 -0.43 -4.21
C THR A 291 -6.43 -0.97 -3.78
N MET A 292 -6.95 -1.87 -4.59
CA MET A 292 -8.33 -2.35 -4.50
C MET A 292 -8.36 -3.80 -4.07
N PRO A 293 -9.21 -4.17 -3.09
CA PRO A 293 -9.63 -5.55 -2.95
C PRO A 293 -10.22 -6.07 -4.27
N GLU A 294 -10.02 -7.35 -4.57
CA GLU A 294 -10.52 -7.95 -5.82
C GLU A 294 -12.02 -7.70 -6.03
N LYS A 295 -12.82 -7.78 -4.96
CA LYS A 295 -14.26 -7.48 -5.01
C LYS A 295 -14.53 -6.06 -5.53
N THR A 296 -13.79 -5.07 -5.06
CA THR A 296 -13.92 -3.67 -5.48
C THR A 296 -13.46 -3.49 -6.92
N LEU A 297 -12.36 -4.13 -7.32
CA LEU A 297 -11.88 -4.13 -8.70
C LEU A 297 -12.95 -4.69 -9.66
N ARG A 298 -13.55 -5.84 -9.33
CA ARG A 298 -14.62 -6.46 -10.13
C ARG A 298 -15.89 -5.61 -10.18
N ALA A 299 -16.27 -4.98 -9.06
CA ALA A 299 -17.41 -4.07 -9.02
C ALA A 299 -17.17 -2.84 -9.91
N PHE A 300 -15.98 -2.25 -9.88
CA PHE A 300 -15.64 -1.13 -10.74
C PHE A 300 -15.58 -1.55 -12.23
N ALA A 301 -15.08 -2.74 -12.51
CA ALA A 301 -15.09 -3.31 -13.85
C ALA A 301 -16.51 -3.46 -14.44
N ASP A 302 -17.49 -3.79 -13.58
CA ASP A 302 -18.90 -4.00 -13.98
C ASP A 302 -19.66 -2.68 -14.16
N HIS A 303 -19.64 -1.80 -13.15
CA HIS A 303 -20.49 -0.60 -13.12
C HIS A 303 -19.77 0.70 -12.75
N GLY A 304 -18.45 0.70 -12.65
CA GLY A 304 -17.67 1.91 -12.36
C GLY A 304 -17.85 2.99 -13.41
N LYS A 305 -17.87 4.24 -12.97
CA LYS A 305 -17.94 5.42 -13.85
C LYS A 305 -16.72 6.30 -13.62
N VAL A 306 -16.10 6.70 -14.71
CA VAL A 306 -14.90 7.53 -14.68
C VAL A 306 -15.27 8.99 -14.91
N ALA A 307 -14.96 9.82 -13.91
CA ALA A 307 -15.02 11.26 -13.98
C ALA A 307 -13.88 11.83 -13.11
N ARG A 308 -13.37 12.98 -13.45
CA ARG A 308 -12.35 13.65 -12.64
C ARG A 308 -13.00 14.24 -11.38
N THR A 309 -12.84 13.54 -10.25
CA THR A 309 -13.53 13.85 -8.98
C THR A 309 -12.58 14.29 -7.87
N LEU A 310 -11.30 13.94 -7.98
CA LEU A 310 -10.31 14.14 -6.90
C LEU A 310 -10.01 15.62 -6.66
N ASP A 311 -9.90 16.42 -7.70
CA ASP A 311 -9.52 17.84 -7.64
C ASP A 311 -10.60 18.79 -8.21
N ALA A 312 -11.84 18.31 -8.35
CA ALA A 312 -12.94 19.09 -8.92
C ALA A 312 -13.29 20.32 -8.06
N GLU A 313 -13.28 20.17 -6.74
CA GLU A 313 -13.66 21.23 -5.78
C GLU A 313 -12.70 21.26 -4.57
N PRO A 314 -11.46 21.78 -4.71
CA PRO A 314 -10.47 21.72 -3.64
C PRO A 314 -10.93 22.34 -2.31
N GLN A 315 -11.60 23.49 -2.37
CA GLN A 315 -12.09 24.21 -1.18
C GLN A 315 -13.27 23.51 -0.48
N ALA A 316 -14.02 22.67 -1.20
CA ALA A 316 -15.12 21.91 -0.59
C ALA A 316 -14.60 20.88 0.42
N ALA A 317 -13.47 20.24 0.14
CA ALA A 317 -12.85 19.27 1.04
C ALA A 317 -12.43 19.90 2.38
N GLU A 318 -11.78 21.07 2.34
CA GLU A 318 -11.42 21.80 3.57
C GLU A 318 -12.65 22.24 4.37
N ARG A 319 -13.73 22.69 3.68
CA ARG A 319 -14.99 23.01 4.35
C ARG A 319 -15.61 21.79 5.03
N THR A 320 -15.65 20.64 4.37
CA THR A 320 -16.17 19.40 4.94
C THR A 320 -15.43 19.01 6.22
N LEU A 321 -14.10 19.11 6.24
CA LEU A 321 -13.31 18.83 7.45
C LEU A 321 -13.58 19.85 8.57
N ALA A 322 -13.70 21.13 8.22
CA ALA A 322 -14.07 22.18 9.19
C ALA A 322 -15.48 21.96 9.77
N GLU A 323 -16.45 21.58 8.95
CA GLU A 323 -17.82 21.24 9.36
C GLU A 323 -17.85 20.00 10.26
N ALA A 324 -17.03 18.98 9.96
CA ALA A 324 -16.89 17.81 10.83
C ALA A 324 -16.35 18.22 12.22
N GLY A 325 -15.32 19.09 12.27
CA GLY A 325 -14.82 19.64 13.52
C GLY A 325 -15.88 20.45 14.27
N ALA A 326 -16.66 21.28 13.58
CA ALA A 326 -17.76 22.04 14.18
C ALA A 326 -18.90 21.12 14.69
N ALA A 327 -19.09 19.96 14.09
CA ALA A 327 -20.01 18.93 14.55
C ALA A 327 -19.48 18.10 15.76
N GLY A 328 -18.29 18.42 16.26
CA GLY A 328 -17.69 17.80 17.45
C GLY A 328 -16.76 16.62 17.14
N ILE A 329 -16.41 16.37 15.88
CA ILE A 329 -15.44 15.33 15.52
C ILE A 329 -14.03 15.80 15.83
N ASP A 330 -13.34 15.13 16.76
CA ASP A 330 -11.91 15.26 16.98
C ASP A 330 -11.14 14.40 15.97
N LEU A 331 -10.96 14.92 14.75
CA LEU A 331 -10.32 14.18 13.68
C LEU A 331 -8.86 13.83 14.02
N ALA A 332 -8.14 14.69 14.75
CA ALA A 332 -6.78 14.41 15.19
C ALA A 332 -6.73 13.22 16.15
N GLY A 333 -7.63 13.20 17.15
CA GLY A 333 -7.76 12.07 18.07
C GLY A 333 -8.16 10.78 17.36
N VAL A 334 -9.13 10.85 16.44
CA VAL A 334 -9.59 9.71 15.62
C VAL A 334 -8.45 9.12 14.79
N THR A 335 -7.69 9.95 14.08
CA THR A 335 -6.60 9.46 13.23
C THR A 335 -5.42 8.91 14.02
N ALA A 336 -5.08 9.51 15.17
CA ALA A 336 -4.07 8.98 16.08
C ALA A 336 -4.49 7.63 16.70
N GLU A 337 -5.78 7.44 16.99
CA GLU A 337 -6.31 6.16 17.45
C GLU A 337 -6.24 5.11 16.34
N LEU A 338 -6.63 5.47 15.10
CA LEU A 338 -6.57 4.57 13.95
C LEU A 338 -5.12 4.13 13.62
N GLU A 339 -4.12 4.99 13.81
CA GLU A 339 -2.71 4.64 13.65
C GLU A 339 -2.33 3.53 14.65
N ARG A 340 -2.64 3.72 15.95
CA ARG A 340 -2.36 2.71 16.99
C ARG A 340 -3.11 1.40 16.76
N GLU A 341 -4.42 1.47 16.47
CA GLU A 341 -5.23 0.30 16.15
C GLU A 341 -4.75 -0.42 14.89
N GLY A 342 -4.27 0.33 13.91
CA GLY A 342 -3.70 -0.20 12.67
C GLY A 342 -2.44 -1.02 12.93
N VAL A 343 -1.51 -0.49 13.72
CA VAL A 343 -0.28 -1.19 14.14
C VAL A 343 -0.65 -2.46 14.92
N GLN A 344 -1.54 -2.34 15.94
CA GLN A 344 -1.95 -3.49 16.74
C GLN A 344 -2.62 -4.58 15.89
N SER A 345 -3.54 -4.20 14.99
CA SER A 345 -4.22 -5.15 14.10
C SER A 345 -3.24 -5.88 13.17
N PHE A 346 -2.17 -5.20 12.73
CA PHE A 346 -1.14 -5.83 11.91
C PHE A 346 -0.27 -6.78 12.75
N CYS A 347 0.07 -6.42 13.99
CA CYS A 347 0.75 -7.32 14.93
C CYS A 347 -0.07 -8.57 15.19
N ASP A 348 -1.37 -8.43 15.46
CA ASP A 348 -2.26 -9.57 15.70
C ASP A 348 -2.34 -10.49 14.47
N SER A 349 -2.48 -9.91 13.27
CA SER A 349 -2.49 -10.69 12.02
C SER A 349 -1.15 -11.36 11.74
N TYR A 350 -0.04 -10.72 12.08
CA TYR A 350 1.29 -11.28 11.92
C TYR A 350 1.54 -12.46 12.88
N ASN A 351 1.13 -12.34 14.14
CA ASN A 351 1.19 -13.45 15.10
C ASN A 351 0.37 -14.64 14.62
N GLN A 352 -0.86 -14.41 14.14
CA GLN A 352 -1.69 -15.47 13.54
C GLN A 352 -1.01 -16.12 12.32
N LEU A 353 -0.31 -15.35 11.51
CA LEU A 353 0.46 -15.86 10.37
C LEU A 353 1.59 -16.79 10.84
N LEU A 354 2.34 -16.40 11.86
CA LEU A 354 3.43 -17.23 12.41
C LEU A 354 2.87 -18.54 13.02
N GLU A 355 1.82 -18.48 13.81
CA GLU A 355 1.12 -19.65 14.35
C GLU A 355 0.62 -20.60 13.23
N CYS A 356 0.11 -20.04 12.15
CA CYS A 356 -0.31 -20.80 10.98
C CYS A 356 0.87 -21.56 10.34
N ILE A 357 2.01 -20.89 10.16
CA ILE A 357 3.23 -21.50 9.59
C ILE A 357 3.73 -22.63 10.50
N GLU A 358 3.78 -22.42 11.81
CA GLU A 358 4.20 -23.44 12.78
C GLU A 358 3.26 -24.67 12.72
N SER A 359 1.95 -24.45 12.65
CA SER A 359 0.96 -25.51 12.53
C SER A 359 1.12 -26.30 11.23
N LYS A 360 1.27 -25.61 10.10
CA LYS A 360 1.52 -26.26 8.81
C LYS A 360 2.83 -27.03 8.80
N LEU A 361 3.90 -26.45 9.32
CA LEU A 361 5.19 -27.13 9.45
C LEU A 361 5.07 -28.45 10.21
N GLY A 362 4.35 -28.44 11.36
CA GLY A 362 4.07 -29.63 12.14
C GLY A 362 3.33 -30.70 11.35
N ALA A 363 2.30 -30.32 10.60
CA ALA A 363 1.49 -31.23 9.77
C ALA A 363 2.30 -31.84 8.62
N VAL A 364 3.11 -31.02 7.94
CA VAL A 364 3.91 -31.41 6.78
C VAL A 364 5.04 -32.37 7.18
N THR A 365 5.70 -32.12 8.32
CA THR A 365 6.77 -32.98 8.84
C THR A 365 6.24 -34.31 9.40
N ALA A 366 5.04 -34.30 9.99
CA ALA A 366 4.40 -35.53 10.48
C ALA A 366 3.98 -36.49 9.35
N SER A 367 3.58 -35.96 8.19
CA SER A 367 3.17 -36.75 7.02
C SER A 367 4.34 -37.31 6.20
N GLY A 368 5.56 -36.82 6.37
CA GLY A 368 6.77 -37.29 5.67
C GLY A 368 7.56 -38.40 6.40
N GLY A 369 7.13 -38.80 7.61
CA GLY A 369 7.79 -39.80 8.44
C GLY A 369 7.16 -41.21 8.37
N GLY A 370 6.38 -41.52 7.32
CA GLY A 370 5.71 -42.80 7.14
C GLY A 370 6.38 -43.68 6.09
#